data_140443e0bab3088f5bb63759a27f9e92
#
_entry.id   140443e0bab3088f5bb63759a27f9e92
#
_cell.length_a   1.000
_cell.length_b   1.000
_cell.length_c   1.000
_cell.angle_alpha   90.00
_cell.angle_beta   90.00
_cell.angle_gamma   90.00
#
_symmetry.space_group_name_H-M   'P 1'
#
loop_
_entity.id
_entity.type
_entity.pdbx_description
1 polymer ?
#
loop_
_entity_poly.entity_id
_entity_poly.type
_entity_poly.pdbx_seq_one_letter_code
_entity_poly.pdbx_strand_id
1 'polypeptide(L)'
;TEVTATGERVPELTAFDELMTRFVREQGVPGASLAIAHRGKLLYARGFGLADRDTGAPVRPTTRFRIASVSKPFTAVAILKLVEQGKVGIDDPVLPLLGRPAKDPRWARITIRHCLQHRGGWDRAISGDPIGQMGEIFRTTAIPPPYDPAQIVRYMLGRPLDFEPGARMAYSNLGYLVLGRVIAKVAGVDYEDFVRTAVLKPLGLNSLKLGKAAWKDRETDEARYHTRDNRTGLSLYDPFGPPVPYPYGAENFEGFEAHGGWIATASDLVRFADAFHDSAKCPLLKPETIALLQARPDGNAGHEADGQPKAAYYGAGWMVRPIKHGQVNLWHSGLIAGSEALLVKRWDGWSWAVLFNSNGAATGGNLSGAIDPLLHRALGR
;
A
#
# COMPACT_ATOMS: atom_id res chain seq x y z
N THR A 1 30.54 7.84 2.66
CA THR A 1 29.91 9.17 2.64
C THR A 1 29.01 9.29 3.86
N GLU A 2 29.08 10.43 4.56
CA GLU A 2 28.22 10.73 5.70
C GLU A 2 26.76 10.85 5.26
N VAL A 3 25.86 10.24 6.02
CA VAL A 3 24.41 10.29 5.76
C VAL A 3 23.83 11.53 6.47
N THR A 4 23.40 12.51 5.70
CA THR A 4 22.74 13.70 6.24
C THR A 4 21.43 13.31 6.91
N ALA A 5 21.21 13.77 8.15
CA ALA A 5 19.94 13.62 8.86
C ALA A 5 19.25 14.98 9.03
N THR A 6 17.95 15.04 8.80
CA THR A 6 17.12 16.25 8.90
C THR A 6 15.95 16.04 9.86
N GLY A 7 15.27 17.10 10.24
CA GLY A 7 14.22 17.08 11.25
C GLY A 7 14.77 17.22 12.67
N GLU A 8 13.88 17.43 13.62
CA GLU A 8 14.24 17.64 15.02
C GLU A 8 14.86 16.37 15.63
N ARG A 9 15.95 16.53 16.36
CA ARG A 9 16.58 15.44 17.10
C ARG A 9 15.85 15.24 18.43
N VAL A 10 15.52 13.98 18.72
CA VAL A 10 14.86 13.58 19.97
C VAL A 10 15.87 12.78 20.79
N PRO A 11 16.43 13.35 21.89
CA PRO A 11 17.53 12.72 22.66
C PRO A 11 17.20 11.30 23.13
N GLU A 12 15.97 11.05 23.56
CA GLU A 12 15.51 9.75 24.08
C GLU A 12 15.36 8.69 22.97
N LEU A 13 15.37 9.11 21.70
CA LEU A 13 15.21 8.24 20.52
C LEU A 13 16.44 8.25 19.61
N THR A 14 17.60 8.65 20.12
CA THR A 14 18.90 8.70 19.38
C THR A 14 19.27 7.33 18.78
N ALA A 15 18.88 6.23 19.40
CA ALA A 15 19.10 4.89 18.85
C ALA A 15 18.49 4.70 17.43
N PHE A 16 17.41 5.41 17.11
CA PHE A 16 16.83 5.40 15.76
C PHE A 16 17.65 6.23 14.77
N ASP A 17 18.29 7.32 15.20
CA ASP A 17 19.21 8.09 14.37
C ASP A 17 20.40 7.24 13.94
N GLU A 18 21.01 6.55 14.89
CA GLU A 18 22.16 5.66 14.65
C GLU A 18 21.78 4.48 13.75
N LEU A 19 20.63 3.87 14.04
CA LEU A 19 20.08 2.76 13.24
C LEU A 19 19.86 3.19 11.79
N MET A 20 19.10 4.28 11.57
CA MET A 20 18.75 4.74 10.24
C MET A 20 19.96 5.22 9.45
N THR A 21 20.87 5.96 10.06
CA THR A 21 22.12 6.41 9.43
C THR A 21 22.96 5.22 8.96
N ARG A 22 23.11 4.21 9.82
CA ARG A 22 23.83 2.98 9.49
C ARG A 22 23.10 2.20 8.39
N PHE A 23 21.78 2.01 8.51
CA PHE A 23 20.99 1.25 7.57
C PHE A 23 21.02 1.85 6.15
N VAL A 24 20.78 3.16 6.03
CA VAL A 24 20.83 3.89 4.74
C VAL A 24 22.19 3.70 4.07
N ARG A 25 23.28 3.84 4.84
CA ARG A 25 24.64 3.65 4.35
C ARG A 25 24.93 2.21 3.94
N GLU A 26 24.62 1.23 4.77
CA GLU A 26 24.93 -0.18 4.53
C GLU A 26 24.08 -0.77 3.39
N GLN A 27 22.82 -0.35 3.28
CA GLN A 27 21.94 -0.76 2.20
C GLN A 27 22.21 0.01 0.89
N GLY A 28 22.98 1.09 0.92
CA GLY A 28 23.29 1.91 -0.26
C GLY A 28 22.06 2.59 -0.87
N VAL A 29 21.02 2.84 -0.06
CA VAL A 29 19.82 3.56 -0.53
C VAL A 29 20.09 5.06 -0.56
N PRO A 30 19.51 5.82 -1.53
CA PRO A 30 19.72 7.27 -1.59
C PRO A 30 19.22 7.97 -0.36
N GLY A 31 18.01 7.64 0.08
CA GLY A 31 17.39 8.28 1.22
C GLY A 31 16.23 7.51 1.81
N ALA A 32 15.90 7.86 3.04
CA ALA A 32 14.81 7.27 3.81
C ALA A 32 14.14 8.31 4.71
N SER A 33 12.88 8.06 5.07
CA SER A 33 12.16 8.81 6.11
C SER A 33 11.62 7.84 7.15
N LEU A 34 11.77 8.18 8.44
CA LEU A 34 11.21 7.42 9.57
C LEU A 34 10.35 8.34 10.42
N ALA A 35 9.15 7.87 10.75
CA ALA A 35 8.31 8.47 11.79
C ALA A 35 7.88 7.41 12.80
N ILE A 36 7.76 7.83 14.07
CA ILE A 36 7.35 6.97 15.19
C ILE A 36 6.31 7.73 16.02
N ALA A 37 5.24 7.04 16.33
CA ALA A 37 4.21 7.53 17.25
C ALA A 37 3.97 6.55 18.39
N HIS A 38 3.47 7.05 19.51
CA HIS A 38 3.03 6.25 20.63
C HIS A 38 1.72 6.79 21.18
N ARG A 39 0.67 5.96 21.17
CA ARG A 39 -0.66 6.27 21.72
C ARG A 39 -1.22 7.61 21.23
N GLY A 40 -1.27 7.83 19.93
CA GLY A 40 -1.81 9.04 19.30
C GLY A 40 -0.84 10.21 19.21
N LYS A 41 0.35 10.12 19.80
CA LYS A 41 1.33 11.20 19.81
C LYS A 41 2.50 10.89 18.87
N LEU A 42 2.72 11.72 17.86
CA LEU A 42 3.94 11.70 17.06
C LEU A 42 5.13 12.10 17.94
N LEU A 43 6.10 11.20 18.09
CA LEU A 43 7.28 11.40 18.93
C LEU A 43 8.53 11.67 18.12
N TYR A 44 8.60 11.18 16.87
CA TYR A 44 9.79 11.24 16.05
C TYR A 44 9.40 11.32 14.56
N ALA A 45 10.06 12.22 13.82
CA ALA A 45 9.91 12.33 12.38
C ALA A 45 11.21 12.90 11.80
N ARG A 46 11.98 12.07 11.09
CA ARG A 46 13.27 12.46 10.51
C ARG A 46 13.48 11.90 9.11
N GLY A 47 14.25 12.67 8.31
CA GLY A 47 14.76 12.25 7.02
C GLY A 47 16.24 11.90 7.07
N PHE A 48 16.68 10.96 6.24
CA PHE A 48 18.05 10.46 6.16
C PHE A 48 18.48 10.35 4.70
N GLY A 49 19.68 10.85 4.38
CA GLY A 49 20.23 10.83 3.03
C GLY A 49 19.53 11.81 2.08
N LEU A 50 19.48 11.47 0.79
CA LEU A 50 19.06 12.36 -0.29
C LEU A 50 17.68 12.02 -0.82
N ALA A 51 16.82 13.01 -0.88
CA ALA A 51 15.55 12.92 -1.59
C ALA A 51 15.77 12.91 -3.11
N ASP A 52 16.79 13.62 -3.57
CA ASP A 52 17.19 13.67 -4.98
C ASP A 52 18.73 13.68 -5.08
N ARG A 53 19.30 12.66 -5.73
CA ARG A 53 20.76 12.52 -5.93
C ARG A 53 21.34 13.56 -6.88
N ASP A 54 20.55 14.00 -7.87
CA ASP A 54 21.06 14.90 -8.91
C ASP A 54 21.18 16.34 -8.39
N THR A 55 20.26 16.75 -7.54
CA THR A 55 20.25 18.09 -6.94
C THR A 55 20.95 18.14 -5.59
N GLY A 56 21.23 16.99 -4.96
CA GLY A 56 21.76 16.92 -3.60
C GLY A 56 20.72 17.27 -2.52
N ALA A 57 19.43 17.38 -2.87
CA ALA A 57 18.38 17.73 -1.92
C ALA A 57 18.22 16.64 -0.85
N PRO A 58 18.29 16.98 0.47
CA PRO A 58 18.13 15.98 1.53
C PRO A 58 16.67 15.54 1.71
N VAL A 59 16.47 14.32 2.19
CA VAL A 59 15.16 13.89 2.68
C VAL A 59 14.78 14.74 3.90
N ARG A 60 13.56 15.24 3.93
CA ARG A 60 12.97 15.98 5.07
C ARG A 60 11.81 15.17 5.66
N PRO A 61 11.38 15.44 6.92
CA PRO A 61 10.18 14.84 7.49
C PRO A 61 8.91 15.07 6.65
N THR A 62 8.90 16.13 5.86
CA THR A 62 7.80 16.50 4.94
C THR A 62 7.95 15.95 3.53
N THR A 63 9.04 15.24 3.23
CA THR A 63 9.22 14.60 1.92
C THR A 63 8.21 13.48 1.74
N ARG A 64 7.46 13.53 0.63
CA ARG A 64 6.52 12.49 0.24
C ARG A 64 7.19 11.38 -0.57
N PHE A 65 6.68 10.17 -0.40
CA PHE A 65 7.15 8.99 -1.12
C PHE A 65 5.96 8.22 -1.68
N ARG A 66 6.14 7.51 -2.78
CA ARG A 66 5.20 6.47 -3.22
C ARG A 66 5.16 5.37 -2.17
N ILE A 67 3.96 5.10 -1.65
CA ILE A 67 3.80 4.14 -0.56
C ILE A 67 3.40 2.75 -1.04
N ALA A 68 3.22 2.60 -2.35
CA ALA A 68 2.87 1.33 -2.98
C ALA A 68 1.71 0.64 -2.23
N SER A 69 1.83 -0.65 -1.92
CA SER A 69 0.77 -1.43 -1.29
C SER A 69 0.35 -0.98 0.12
N VAL A 70 1.08 -0.06 0.77
CA VAL A 70 0.58 0.63 1.97
C VAL A 70 -0.66 1.51 1.65
N SER A 71 -1.00 1.67 0.38
CA SER A 71 -2.27 2.26 -0.07
C SER A 71 -3.49 1.39 0.24
N LYS A 72 -3.33 0.07 0.35
CA LYS A 72 -4.45 -0.87 0.58
C LYS A 72 -5.20 -0.65 1.89
N PRO A 73 -4.55 -0.35 3.02
CA PRO A 73 -5.23 0.06 4.24
C PRO A 73 -6.24 1.20 4.06
N PHE A 74 -5.89 2.22 3.28
CA PHE A 74 -6.79 3.36 3.01
C PHE A 74 -8.02 2.92 2.21
N THR A 75 -7.84 2.09 1.19
CA THR A 75 -8.93 1.51 0.39
C THR A 75 -9.84 0.62 1.24
N ALA A 76 -9.26 -0.19 2.13
CA ALA A 76 -10.02 -1.04 3.04
C ALA A 76 -10.88 -0.21 4.00
N VAL A 77 -10.34 0.86 4.57
CA VAL A 77 -11.11 1.76 5.42
C VAL A 77 -12.23 2.45 4.62
N ALA A 78 -11.94 2.90 3.40
CA ALA A 78 -12.93 3.55 2.54
C ALA A 78 -14.13 2.63 2.24
N ILE A 79 -13.89 1.37 1.86
CA ILE A 79 -14.98 0.42 1.61
C ILE A 79 -15.74 0.09 2.90
N LEU A 80 -15.05 -0.05 4.04
CA LEU A 80 -15.68 -0.29 5.34
C LEU A 80 -16.52 0.90 5.82
N LYS A 81 -16.17 2.13 5.47
CA LYS A 81 -17.03 3.31 5.67
C LYS A 81 -18.36 3.18 4.92
N LEU A 82 -18.33 2.68 3.67
CA LEU A 82 -19.55 2.44 2.90
C LEU A 82 -20.39 1.31 3.51
N VAL A 83 -19.74 0.30 4.09
CA VAL A 83 -20.43 -0.75 4.87
C VAL A 83 -21.12 -0.17 6.11
N GLU A 84 -20.44 0.68 6.89
CA GLU A 84 -21.04 1.34 8.06
C GLU A 84 -22.21 2.26 7.70
N GLN A 85 -22.18 2.85 6.50
CA GLN A 85 -23.26 3.68 5.96
C GLN A 85 -24.44 2.86 5.42
N GLY A 86 -24.35 1.52 5.44
CA GLY A 86 -25.37 0.63 4.89
C GLY A 86 -25.52 0.71 3.36
N LYS A 87 -24.53 1.29 2.66
CA LYS A 87 -24.56 1.44 1.20
C LYS A 87 -24.17 0.16 0.47
N VAL A 88 -23.37 -0.70 1.12
CA VAL A 88 -23.00 -2.05 0.66
C VAL A 88 -22.85 -2.97 1.87
N GLY A 89 -23.06 -4.27 1.67
CA GLY A 89 -22.68 -5.33 2.61
C GLY A 89 -21.28 -5.82 2.33
N ILE A 90 -20.55 -6.25 3.38
CA ILE A 90 -19.20 -6.77 3.19
C ILE A 90 -19.18 -8.09 2.36
N ASP A 91 -20.28 -8.82 2.34
CA ASP A 91 -20.48 -10.04 1.57
C ASP A 91 -21.25 -9.83 0.27
N ASP A 92 -21.54 -8.58 -0.09
CA ASP A 92 -22.17 -8.28 -1.37
C ASP A 92 -21.25 -8.68 -2.54
N PRO A 93 -21.81 -9.28 -3.61
CA PRO A 93 -21.05 -9.60 -4.81
C PRO A 93 -20.62 -8.32 -5.54
N VAL A 94 -19.37 -8.29 -6.01
CA VAL A 94 -18.80 -7.09 -6.67
C VAL A 94 -19.30 -6.92 -8.11
N LEU A 95 -19.66 -8.01 -8.79
CA LEU A 95 -20.01 -7.96 -10.22
C LEU A 95 -21.20 -7.05 -10.54
N PRO A 96 -22.33 -7.08 -9.80
CA PRO A 96 -23.44 -6.14 -10.01
C PRO A 96 -23.01 -4.68 -9.81
N LEU A 97 -22.13 -4.41 -8.85
CA LEU A 97 -21.63 -3.07 -8.55
C LEU A 97 -20.70 -2.52 -9.65
N LEU A 98 -20.01 -3.41 -10.37
CA LEU A 98 -19.21 -3.03 -11.54
C LEU A 98 -20.08 -2.70 -12.77
N GLY A 99 -21.35 -3.14 -12.79
CA GLY A 99 -22.32 -2.83 -13.85
C GLY A 99 -21.95 -3.38 -15.23
N ARG A 100 -21.19 -4.48 -15.29
CA ARG A 100 -20.71 -5.11 -16.52
C ARG A 100 -20.72 -6.64 -16.40
N PRO A 101 -21.00 -7.37 -17.49
CA PRO A 101 -20.88 -8.82 -17.47
C PRO A 101 -19.40 -9.27 -17.41
N ALA A 102 -19.19 -10.44 -16.84
CA ALA A 102 -17.92 -11.15 -16.88
C ALA A 102 -18.03 -12.39 -17.75
N LYS A 103 -16.94 -12.78 -18.41
CA LYS A 103 -16.90 -13.99 -19.26
C LYS A 103 -16.88 -15.27 -18.41
N ASP A 104 -16.17 -15.24 -17.28
CA ASP A 104 -16.16 -16.36 -16.32
C ASP A 104 -17.32 -16.18 -15.34
N PRO A 105 -18.29 -17.14 -15.28
CA PRO A 105 -19.45 -17.03 -14.41
C PRO A 105 -19.12 -17.01 -12.92
N ARG A 106 -17.95 -17.46 -12.52
CA ARG A 106 -17.48 -17.44 -11.11
C ARG A 106 -17.33 -16.04 -10.54
N TRP A 107 -17.19 -15.01 -11.39
CA TRP A 107 -17.18 -13.62 -10.95
C TRP A 107 -18.43 -13.24 -10.13
N ALA A 108 -19.58 -13.88 -10.40
CA ALA A 108 -20.80 -13.62 -9.65
C ALA A 108 -20.70 -14.00 -8.16
N ARG A 109 -19.71 -14.80 -7.77
CA ARG A 109 -19.46 -15.23 -6.39
C ARG A 109 -18.34 -14.45 -5.69
N ILE A 110 -17.68 -13.53 -6.38
CA ILE A 110 -16.64 -12.69 -5.77
C ILE A 110 -17.32 -11.60 -4.95
N THR A 111 -17.05 -11.58 -3.64
CA THR A 111 -17.59 -10.59 -2.71
C THR A 111 -16.57 -9.49 -2.38
N ILE A 112 -17.04 -8.38 -1.79
CA ILE A 112 -16.18 -7.34 -1.22
C ILE A 112 -15.18 -7.95 -0.22
N ARG A 113 -15.63 -8.84 0.66
CA ARG A 113 -14.76 -9.58 1.61
C ARG A 113 -13.66 -10.37 0.88
N HIS A 114 -14.00 -11.06 -0.20
CA HIS A 114 -13.01 -11.82 -0.98
C HIS A 114 -11.93 -10.89 -1.56
N CYS A 115 -12.31 -9.72 -2.07
CA CYS A 115 -11.34 -8.74 -2.56
C CYS A 115 -10.44 -8.19 -1.43
N LEU A 116 -11.03 -7.82 -0.27
CA LEU A 116 -10.30 -7.32 0.89
C LEU A 116 -9.27 -8.33 1.42
N GLN A 117 -9.58 -9.62 1.39
CA GLN A 117 -8.77 -10.71 1.94
C GLN A 117 -7.92 -11.44 0.89
N HIS A 118 -7.81 -10.92 -0.33
CA HIS A 118 -7.08 -11.56 -1.44
C HIS A 118 -7.57 -12.98 -1.78
N ARG A 119 -8.89 -13.19 -1.76
CA ARG A 119 -9.54 -14.47 -2.01
C ARG A 119 -10.45 -14.43 -3.25
N GLY A 120 -10.26 -13.45 -4.14
CA GLY A 120 -11.13 -13.20 -5.29
C GLY A 120 -11.01 -14.21 -6.42
N GLY A 121 -9.99 -15.06 -6.45
CA GLY A 121 -9.81 -16.05 -7.50
C GLY A 121 -8.68 -15.76 -8.48
N TRP A 122 -7.86 -14.74 -8.23
CA TRP A 122 -6.72 -14.35 -9.07
C TRP A 122 -5.41 -14.70 -8.38
N ASP A 123 -4.51 -15.34 -9.11
CA ASP A 123 -3.18 -15.69 -8.62
C ASP A 123 -2.10 -15.22 -9.60
N ARG A 124 -1.36 -14.21 -9.20
CA ARG A 124 -0.27 -13.65 -10.02
C ARG A 124 0.87 -14.63 -10.31
N ALA A 125 0.98 -15.72 -9.55
CA ALA A 125 1.95 -16.78 -9.83
C ALA A 125 1.49 -17.70 -10.98
N ILE A 126 0.18 -17.72 -11.30
CA ILE A 126 -0.42 -18.52 -12.37
C ILE A 126 -0.62 -17.67 -13.63
N SER A 127 -1.44 -16.61 -13.53
CA SER A 127 -1.83 -15.78 -14.68
C SER A 127 -1.08 -14.46 -14.79
N GLY A 128 -0.17 -14.15 -13.84
CA GLY A 128 0.54 -12.88 -13.76
C GLY A 128 -0.29 -11.77 -13.09
N ASP A 129 0.37 -10.65 -12.80
CA ASP A 129 -0.32 -9.46 -12.29
C ASP A 129 -0.77 -8.59 -13.47
N PRO A 130 -2.08 -8.34 -13.64
CA PRO A 130 -2.59 -7.56 -14.79
C PRO A 130 -2.03 -6.13 -14.83
N ILE A 131 -1.61 -5.59 -13.69
CA ILE A 131 -0.99 -4.26 -13.61
C ILE A 131 0.32 -4.18 -14.41
N GLY A 132 1.07 -5.28 -14.50
CA GLY A 132 2.31 -5.38 -15.28
C GLY A 132 2.13 -5.90 -16.70
N GLN A 133 0.91 -6.28 -17.11
CA GLN A 133 0.65 -6.96 -18.40
C GLN A 133 0.24 -6.01 -19.53
N MET A 134 0.86 -4.83 -19.62
CA MET A 134 0.48 -3.80 -20.60
C MET A 134 0.46 -4.32 -22.03
N GLY A 135 1.45 -5.12 -22.44
CA GLY A 135 1.51 -5.71 -23.79
C GLY A 135 0.39 -6.71 -24.08
N GLU A 136 -0.03 -7.49 -23.07
CA GLU A 136 -1.14 -8.45 -23.22
C GLU A 136 -2.48 -7.73 -23.29
N ILE A 137 -2.68 -6.70 -22.51
CA ILE A 137 -3.87 -5.85 -22.59
C ILE A 137 -3.95 -5.22 -23.99
N PHE A 138 -2.85 -4.66 -24.50
CA PHE A 138 -2.79 -4.09 -25.85
C PHE A 138 -3.15 -5.11 -26.93
N ARG A 139 -2.51 -6.29 -26.92
CA ARG A 139 -2.81 -7.35 -27.89
C ARG A 139 -4.27 -7.78 -27.91
N THR A 140 -4.92 -7.77 -26.73
CA THR A 140 -6.31 -8.23 -26.57
C THR A 140 -7.32 -7.15 -26.92
N THR A 141 -7.02 -5.89 -26.59
CA THR A 141 -7.99 -4.78 -26.65
C THR A 141 -7.73 -3.82 -27.79
N ALA A 142 -6.54 -3.85 -28.41
CA ALA A 142 -6.02 -2.86 -29.35
C ALA A 142 -5.98 -1.41 -28.81
N ILE A 143 -6.15 -1.23 -27.50
CA ILE A 143 -6.05 0.06 -26.82
C ILE A 143 -4.60 0.23 -26.35
N PRO A 144 -3.89 1.30 -26.73
CA PRO A 144 -2.51 1.52 -26.25
C PRO A 144 -2.51 1.93 -24.77
N PRO A 145 -1.41 1.58 -24.02
CA PRO A 145 -1.21 2.11 -22.67
C PRO A 145 -0.93 3.64 -22.71
N PRO A 146 -1.01 4.36 -21.58
CA PRO A 146 -1.29 3.84 -20.23
C PRO A 146 -2.77 3.48 -20.02
N TYR A 147 -3.02 2.56 -19.08
CA TYR A 147 -4.39 2.13 -18.76
C TYR A 147 -4.83 2.70 -17.42
N ASP A 148 -6.06 3.22 -17.39
CA ASP A 148 -6.73 3.55 -16.14
C ASP A 148 -7.23 2.27 -15.42
N PRO A 149 -7.55 2.36 -14.11
CA PRO A 149 -8.04 1.21 -13.35
C PRO A 149 -9.30 0.55 -13.92
N ALA A 150 -10.21 1.33 -14.53
CA ALA A 150 -11.43 0.79 -15.12
C ALA A 150 -11.15 -0.04 -16.38
N GLN A 151 -10.17 0.36 -17.18
CA GLN A 151 -9.71 -0.39 -18.36
C GLN A 151 -9.08 -1.72 -17.94
N ILE A 152 -8.24 -1.74 -16.89
CA ILE A 152 -7.62 -2.96 -16.35
C ILE A 152 -8.69 -3.91 -15.82
N VAL A 153 -9.64 -3.42 -15.01
CA VAL A 153 -10.75 -4.24 -14.50
C VAL A 153 -11.60 -4.78 -15.65
N ARG A 154 -11.91 -3.95 -16.67
CA ARG A 154 -12.66 -4.39 -17.86
C ARG A 154 -11.96 -5.52 -18.61
N TYR A 155 -10.65 -5.40 -18.82
CA TYR A 155 -9.86 -6.47 -19.42
C TYR A 155 -9.99 -7.77 -18.64
N MET A 156 -9.88 -7.69 -17.29
CA MET A 156 -9.96 -8.87 -16.42
C MET A 156 -11.34 -9.51 -16.34
N LEU A 157 -12.42 -8.76 -16.56
CA LEU A 157 -13.78 -9.34 -16.72
C LEU A 157 -13.86 -10.29 -17.92
N GLY A 158 -13.01 -10.14 -18.91
CA GLY A 158 -12.89 -11.03 -20.07
C GLY A 158 -11.96 -12.26 -19.85
N ARG A 159 -11.32 -12.39 -18.67
CA ARG A 159 -10.35 -13.45 -18.37
C ARG A 159 -10.91 -14.47 -17.37
N PRO A 160 -10.47 -15.75 -17.46
CA PRO A 160 -10.85 -16.75 -16.47
C PRO A 160 -10.21 -16.45 -15.11
N LEU A 161 -10.83 -16.96 -14.04
CA LEU A 161 -10.24 -17.00 -12.71
C LEU A 161 -9.29 -18.19 -12.60
N ASP A 162 -8.23 -18.03 -11.80
CA ASP A 162 -7.22 -19.07 -11.56
C ASP A 162 -7.71 -20.11 -10.53
N PHE A 163 -8.62 -19.73 -9.64
CA PHE A 163 -9.21 -20.61 -8.63
C PHE A 163 -10.60 -20.13 -8.20
N GLU A 164 -11.32 -20.96 -7.46
CA GLU A 164 -12.66 -20.65 -6.94
C GLU A 164 -12.62 -19.50 -5.92
N PRO A 165 -13.45 -18.45 -6.07
CA PRO A 165 -13.55 -17.38 -5.09
C PRO A 165 -13.76 -17.91 -3.68
N GLY A 166 -13.00 -17.41 -2.73
CA GLY A 166 -13.05 -17.83 -1.33
C GLY A 166 -12.21 -19.08 -1.01
N ALA A 167 -11.76 -19.87 -1.99
CA ALA A 167 -11.10 -21.15 -1.74
C ALA A 167 -9.74 -21.02 -1.06
N ARG A 168 -8.96 -20.00 -1.41
CA ARG A 168 -7.64 -19.74 -0.82
C ARG A 168 -7.25 -18.28 -0.91
N MET A 169 -6.23 -17.89 -0.17
CA MET A 169 -5.57 -16.58 -0.28
C MET A 169 -4.50 -16.63 -1.37
N ALA A 170 -4.57 -15.69 -2.31
CA ALA A 170 -3.48 -15.37 -3.24
C ALA A 170 -3.43 -13.84 -3.41
N TYR A 171 -2.34 -13.22 -2.99
CA TYR A 171 -2.21 -11.77 -3.01
C TYR A 171 -2.43 -11.21 -4.41
N SER A 172 -3.43 -10.33 -4.55
CA SER A 172 -3.85 -9.77 -5.84
C SER A 172 -4.06 -8.26 -5.74
N ASN A 173 -3.35 -7.50 -6.58
CA ASN A 173 -3.58 -6.06 -6.76
C ASN A 173 -4.95 -5.79 -7.39
N LEU A 174 -5.39 -6.68 -8.28
CA LEU A 174 -6.68 -6.54 -8.98
C LEU A 174 -7.86 -6.46 -8.00
N GLY A 175 -7.86 -7.25 -6.92
CA GLY A 175 -8.93 -7.18 -5.92
C GLY A 175 -9.13 -5.77 -5.37
N TYR A 176 -8.04 -5.04 -5.13
CA TYR A 176 -8.10 -3.65 -4.65
C TYR A 176 -8.45 -2.65 -5.74
N LEU A 177 -8.11 -2.88 -7.02
CA LEU A 177 -8.65 -2.09 -8.13
C LEU A 177 -10.16 -2.26 -8.26
N VAL A 178 -10.67 -3.49 -8.13
CA VAL A 178 -12.11 -3.77 -8.09
C VAL A 178 -12.76 -2.99 -6.95
N LEU A 179 -12.20 -3.03 -5.74
CA LEU A 179 -12.71 -2.23 -4.61
C LEU A 179 -12.70 -0.73 -4.90
N GLY A 180 -11.67 -0.20 -5.55
CA GLY A 180 -11.62 1.21 -5.98
C GLY A 180 -12.78 1.56 -6.92
N ARG A 181 -13.11 0.69 -7.86
CA ARG A 181 -14.28 0.88 -8.78
C ARG A 181 -15.61 0.79 -8.04
N VAL A 182 -15.71 -0.16 -7.08
CA VAL A 182 -16.91 -0.27 -6.21
C VAL A 182 -17.08 1.01 -5.38
N ILE A 183 -16.01 1.53 -4.76
CA ILE A 183 -16.05 2.78 -3.99
C ILE A 183 -16.56 3.92 -4.86
N ALA A 184 -15.96 4.16 -6.03
CA ALA A 184 -16.35 5.23 -6.91
C ALA A 184 -17.84 5.10 -7.35
N LYS A 185 -18.27 3.88 -7.71
CA LYS A 185 -19.65 3.61 -8.13
C LYS A 185 -20.66 3.88 -7.02
N VAL A 186 -20.39 3.36 -5.82
CA VAL A 186 -21.33 3.44 -4.68
C VAL A 186 -21.35 4.83 -4.05
N ALA A 187 -20.20 5.49 -4.00
CA ALA A 187 -20.08 6.85 -3.48
C ALA A 187 -20.61 7.92 -4.45
N GLY A 188 -20.61 7.63 -5.76
CA GLY A 188 -20.99 8.58 -6.81
C GLY A 188 -19.97 9.68 -7.04
N VAL A 189 -18.73 9.51 -6.57
CA VAL A 189 -17.58 10.41 -6.76
C VAL A 189 -16.34 9.58 -7.07
N ASP A 190 -15.26 10.21 -7.54
CA ASP A 190 -14.02 9.51 -7.80
C ASP A 190 -13.43 8.86 -6.53
N TYR A 191 -12.68 7.77 -6.73
CA TYR A 191 -12.06 7.03 -5.63
C TYR A 191 -11.18 7.94 -4.75
N GLU A 192 -10.34 8.79 -5.35
CA GLU A 192 -9.47 9.71 -4.61
C GLU A 192 -10.29 10.67 -3.76
N ASP A 193 -11.33 11.28 -4.32
CA ASP A 193 -12.18 12.24 -3.61
C ASP A 193 -12.91 11.61 -2.44
N PHE A 194 -13.39 10.38 -2.60
CA PHE A 194 -14.02 9.66 -1.49
C PHE A 194 -13.01 9.35 -0.38
N VAL A 195 -11.83 8.82 -0.71
CA VAL A 195 -10.79 8.52 0.30
C VAL A 195 -10.35 9.81 1.00
N ARG A 196 -10.11 10.88 0.27
CA ARG A 196 -9.74 12.18 0.86
C ARG A 196 -10.79 12.67 1.86
N THR A 197 -12.06 12.59 1.49
CA THR A 197 -13.17 13.12 2.33
C THR A 197 -13.49 12.20 3.50
N ALA A 198 -13.59 10.89 3.26
CA ALA A 198 -14.08 9.93 4.25
C ALA A 198 -12.98 9.37 5.16
N VAL A 199 -11.72 9.35 4.69
CA VAL A 199 -10.61 8.71 5.42
C VAL A 199 -9.56 9.74 5.86
N LEU A 200 -9.08 10.58 4.94
CA LEU A 200 -7.94 11.45 5.22
C LEU A 200 -8.33 12.71 6.01
N LYS A 201 -9.39 13.39 5.59
CA LYS A 201 -9.85 14.63 6.22
C LYS A 201 -10.18 14.49 7.70
N PRO A 202 -10.86 13.42 8.19
CA PRO A 202 -11.11 13.23 9.61
C PRO A 202 -9.83 13.12 10.47
N LEU A 203 -8.70 12.79 9.87
CA LEU A 203 -7.39 12.70 10.52
C LEU A 203 -6.50 13.93 10.27
N GLY A 204 -6.98 14.93 9.53
CA GLY A 204 -6.19 16.10 9.14
C GLY A 204 -5.05 15.76 8.17
N LEU A 205 -5.14 14.66 7.43
CA LEU A 205 -4.12 14.20 6.49
C LEU A 205 -4.35 14.84 5.11
N ASN A 206 -3.90 16.08 4.94
CA ASN A 206 -4.15 16.86 3.73
C ASN A 206 -3.05 16.74 2.68
N SER A 207 -1.90 16.16 3.01
CA SER A 207 -0.74 16.03 2.13
C SER A 207 -0.80 14.82 1.20
N LEU A 208 -1.58 13.78 1.56
CA LEU A 208 -1.72 12.58 0.74
C LEU A 208 -2.51 12.86 -0.53
N LYS A 209 -2.04 12.29 -1.63
CA LYS A 209 -2.72 12.29 -2.93
C LYS A 209 -2.26 11.11 -3.79
N LEU A 210 -2.95 10.86 -4.89
CA LEU A 210 -2.44 9.94 -5.91
C LEU A 210 -1.25 10.57 -6.62
N GLY A 211 -0.17 9.82 -6.74
CA GLY A 211 1.04 10.25 -7.44
C GLY A 211 0.91 10.14 -8.95
N LYS A 212 1.93 10.62 -9.67
CA LYS A 212 2.03 10.61 -11.13
C LYS A 212 3.24 9.83 -11.59
N ALA A 213 3.14 9.19 -12.77
CA ALA A 213 4.25 8.44 -13.34
C ALA A 213 5.28 9.35 -14.03
N ALA A 214 4.84 10.34 -14.78
CA ALA A 214 5.74 11.17 -15.55
C ALA A 214 6.57 12.12 -14.66
N TRP A 215 7.87 12.23 -14.94
CA TRP A 215 8.79 13.09 -14.20
C TRP A 215 8.29 14.54 -14.05
N LYS A 216 7.76 15.10 -15.14
CA LYS A 216 7.26 16.50 -15.17
C LYS A 216 6.07 16.75 -14.26
N ASP A 217 5.31 15.70 -13.93
CA ASP A 217 4.08 15.78 -13.14
C ASP A 217 4.31 15.39 -11.67
N ARG A 218 5.58 15.10 -11.30
CA ARG A 218 6.00 14.81 -9.93
C ARG A 218 5.78 16.02 -9.02
N GLU A 219 5.36 15.77 -7.80
CA GLU A 219 5.26 16.84 -6.79
C GLU A 219 6.64 17.38 -6.40
N THR A 220 6.71 18.67 -6.08
CA THR A 220 7.99 19.34 -5.76
C THR A 220 8.64 18.83 -4.48
N ASP A 221 7.84 18.34 -3.54
CA ASP A 221 8.26 17.75 -2.26
C ASP A 221 8.26 16.20 -2.26
N GLU A 222 8.10 15.59 -3.42
CA GLU A 222 8.18 14.14 -3.61
C GLU A 222 9.63 13.71 -3.85
N ALA A 223 10.07 12.64 -3.20
CA ALA A 223 11.39 12.06 -3.41
C ALA A 223 11.57 11.60 -4.86
N ARG A 224 12.80 11.61 -5.34
CA ARG A 224 13.20 10.99 -6.60
C ARG A 224 13.49 9.51 -6.37
N TYR A 225 12.89 8.66 -7.22
CA TYR A 225 13.00 7.21 -7.10
C TYR A 225 14.12 6.64 -7.96
N HIS A 226 14.80 5.64 -7.41
CA HIS A 226 15.93 4.98 -8.05
C HIS A 226 15.77 3.46 -7.91
N THR A 227 15.69 2.74 -9.04
CA THR A 227 15.83 1.29 -8.99
C THR A 227 17.30 0.94 -8.71
N ARG A 228 17.54 -0.13 -7.95
CA ARG A 228 18.90 -0.55 -7.60
C ARG A 228 19.78 -0.85 -8.84
N ASP A 229 19.17 -1.39 -9.90
CA ASP A 229 19.79 -1.72 -11.17
C ASP A 229 19.82 -0.56 -12.17
N ASN A 230 19.34 0.64 -11.76
CA ASN A 230 19.16 1.80 -12.64
C ASN A 230 18.36 1.47 -13.92
N ARG A 231 17.40 0.57 -13.82
CA ARG A 231 16.60 0.09 -14.94
C ARG A 231 15.88 1.22 -15.65
N THR A 232 15.92 1.17 -16.99
CA THR A 232 15.15 2.03 -17.88
C THR A 232 14.13 1.22 -18.67
N GLY A 233 13.17 1.90 -19.29
CA GLY A 233 12.17 1.30 -20.18
C GLY A 233 11.60 2.34 -21.14
N LEU A 234 10.83 1.87 -22.12
CA LEU A 234 10.08 2.76 -23.00
C LEU A 234 8.99 3.47 -22.23
N SER A 235 8.83 4.77 -22.48
CA SER A 235 7.76 5.54 -21.86
C SER A 235 6.40 5.10 -22.41
N LEU A 236 5.43 4.86 -21.51
CA LEU A 236 4.03 4.62 -21.87
C LEU A 236 3.33 5.90 -22.35
N TYR A 237 3.93 7.07 -22.09
CA TYR A 237 3.41 8.39 -22.41
C TYR A 237 4.06 9.00 -23.66
N ASP A 238 5.22 8.49 -24.04
CA ASP A 238 5.96 8.83 -25.27
C ASP A 238 6.68 7.58 -25.79
N PRO A 239 5.97 6.68 -26.47
CA PRO A 239 6.53 5.39 -26.91
C PRO A 239 7.58 5.51 -28.03
N PHE A 240 7.71 6.68 -28.65
CA PHE A 240 8.69 6.98 -29.68
C PHE A 240 9.88 7.79 -29.16
N GLY A 241 9.82 8.21 -27.89
CA GLY A 241 10.91 8.91 -27.21
C GLY A 241 12.03 7.99 -26.74
N PRO A 242 13.10 8.57 -26.18
CA PRO A 242 14.19 7.78 -25.59
C PRO A 242 13.69 7.02 -24.36
N PRO A 243 14.38 5.89 -23.98
CA PRO A 243 14.11 5.20 -22.74
C PRO A 243 14.20 6.13 -21.52
N VAL A 244 13.26 5.97 -20.58
CA VAL A 244 13.19 6.74 -19.35
C VAL A 244 13.55 5.88 -18.13
N PRO A 245 14.00 6.46 -17.00
CA PRO A 245 14.12 5.70 -15.76
C PRO A 245 12.78 5.01 -15.42
N TYR A 246 12.84 3.73 -15.09
CA TYR A 246 11.65 2.89 -14.99
C TYR A 246 10.52 3.48 -14.10
N PRO A 247 10.81 4.10 -12.93
CA PRO A 247 9.77 4.75 -12.11
C PRO A 247 9.08 5.95 -12.78
N TYR A 248 9.63 6.48 -13.89
CA TYR A 248 9.19 7.73 -14.52
C TYR A 248 8.67 7.52 -15.94
N GLY A 249 7.55 6.81 -16.05
CA GLY A 249 6.82 6.65 -17.31
C GLY A 249 6.93 5.27 -17.95
N ALA A 250 7.84 4.38 -17.52
CA ALA A 250 7.88 3.01 -18.00
C ALA A 250 6.97 2.05 -17.18
N GLU A 251 6.45 2.52 -16.05
CA GLU A 251 5.46 1.84 -15.23
C GLU A 251 4.12 2.60 -15.26
N ASN A 252 3.01 1.86 -15.35
CA ASN A 252 1.66 2.45 -15.39
C ASN A 252 1.18 2.86 -13.99
N PHE A 253 1.86 3.82 -13.37
CA PHE A 253 1.63 4.17 -11.96
C PHE A 253 0.23 4.73 -11.69
N GLU A 254 -0.36 5.50 -12.60
CA GLU A 254 -1.75 5.99 -12.49
C GLU A 254 -2.77 4.83 -12.45
N GLY A 255 -2.46 3.72 -13.12
CA GLY A 255 -3.25 2.49 -13.05
C GLY A 255 -3.22 1.81 -11.68
N PHE A 256 -2.34 2.20 -10.77
CA PHE A 256 -2.23 1.59 -9.43
C PHE A 256 -3.32 2.08 -8.47
N GLU A 257 -3.65 3.33 -8.51
CA GLU A 257 -4.73 3.98 -7.73
C GLU A 257 -5.00 3.30 -6.37
N ALA A 258 -6.10 2.53 -6.25
CA ALA A 258 -6.60 1.95 -5.01
C ALA A 258 -5.70 0.86 -4.39
N HIS A 259 -4.81 0.25 -5.18
CA HIS A 259 -3.93 -0.79 -4.65
C HIS A 259 -2.52 -0.31 -4.31
N GLY A 260 -2.09 0.86 -4.86
CA GLY A 260 -0.68 1.24 -4.75
C GLY A 260 -0.32 2.66 -5.17
N GLY A 261 -1.27 3.52 -5.53
CA GLY A 261 -1.03 4.80 -6.20
C GLY A 261 -0.82 6.02 -5.30
N TRP A 262 -0.91 5.88 -3.98
CA TRP A 262 -0.78 7.01 -3.06
C TRP A 262 0.67 7.43 -2.82
N ILE A 263 0.88 8.73 -2.59
CA ILE A 263 2.11 9.31 -2.04
C ILE A 263 1.81 9.94 -0.69
N ALA A 264 2.74 9.77 0.27
CA ALA A 264 2.56 10.21 1.66
C ALA A 264 3.90 10.53 2.32
N THR A 265 3.86 11.24 3.44
CA THR A 265 4.97 11.34 4.39
C THR A 265 4.93 10.19 5.39
N ALA A 266 6.05 9.85 6.01
CA ALA A 266 6.08 8.86 7.10
C ALA A 266 5.20 9.30 8.29
N SER A 267 5.15 10.59 8.58
CA SER A 267 4.30 11.16 9.65
C SER A 267 2.81 10.96 9.39
N ASP A 268 2.36 11.09 8.14
CA ASP A 268 0.96 10.86 7.78
C ASP A 268 0.58 9.39 7.99
N LEU A 269 1.47 8.47 7.62
CA LEU A 269 1.22 7.04 7.77
C LEU A 269 1.08 6.62 9.23
N VAL A 270 1.94 7.10 10.12
CA VAL A 270 1.81 6.77 11.56
C VAL A 270 0.56 7.38 12.17
N ARG A 271 0.14 8.59 11.76
CA ARG A 271 -1.14 9.18 12.21
C ARG A 271 -2.33 8.36 11.76
N PHE A 272 -2.30 7.84 10.54
CA PHE A 272 -3.33 6.93 10.06
C PHE A 272 -3.36 5.62 10.86
N ALA A 273 -2.21 4.96 11.07
CA ALA A 273 -2.14 3.72 11.83
C ALA A 273 -2.57 3.91 13.30
N ASP A 274 -2.18 5.03 13.89
CA ASP A 274 -2.46 5.36 15.30
C ASP A 274 -3.95 5.64 15.57
N ALA A 275 -4.72 6.00 14.53
CA ALA A 275 -6.18 6.11 14.62
C ALA A 275 -6.86 4.79 15.09
N PHE A 276 -6.21 3.65 14.86
CA PHE A 276 -6.67 2.32 15.27
C PHE A 276 -6.10 1.84 16.61
N HIS A 277 -5.45 2.72 17.37
CA HIS A 277 -4.87 2.35 18.67
C HIS A 277 -5.92 2.01 19.70
N ASP A 278 -6.96 2.84 19.81
CA ASP A 278 -8.13 2.65 20.67
C ASP A 278 -9.38 2.56 19.79
N SER A 279 -9.91 1.35 19.63
CA SER A 279 -11.07 1.12 18.75
C SER A 279 -12.30 1.90 19.19
N ALA A 280 -12.47 2.16 20.49
CA ALA A 280 -13.60 2.92 21.02
C ALA A 280 -13.53 4.43 20.68
N LYS A 281 -12.33 4.93 20.36
CA LYS A 281 -12.07 6.34 20.01
C LYS A 281 -11.64 6.55 18.57
N CYS A 282 -11.65 5.50 17.75
CA CYS A 282 -11.26 5.60 16.36
C CYS A 282 -12.19 6.57 15.60
N PRO A 283 -11.65 7.64 14.97
CA PRO A 283 -12.48 8.61 14.27
C PRO A 283 -12.95 8.10 12.89
N LEU A 284 -12.44 6.95 12.44
CA LEU A 284 -12.70 6.41 11.12
C LEU A 284 -13.77 5.34 11.13
N LEU A 285 -13.68 4.35 12.00
CA LEU A 285 -14.52 3.17 12.02
C LEU A 285 -15.01 2.86 13.44
N LYS A 286 -16.20 2.31 13.55
CA LYS A 286 -16.73 1.78 14.80
C LYS A 286 -16.00 0.51 15.24
N PRO A 287 -16.02 0.15 16.54
CA PRO A 287 -15.34 -1.03 17.06
C PRO A 287 -15.71 -2.34 16.33
N GLU A 288 -17.00 -2.53 16.02
CA GLU A 288 -17.50 -3.70 15.28
C GLU A 288 -16.95 -3.78 13.85
N THR A 289 -16.75 -2.63 13.19
CA THR A 289 -16.17 -2.57 11.85
C THR A 289 -14.65 -2.78 11.88
N ILE A 290 -13.98 -2.30 12.94
CA ILE A 290 -12.56 -2.62 13.17
C ILE A 290 -12.39 -4.12 13.40
N ALA A 291 -13.33 -4.77 14.09
CA ALA A 291 -13.31 -6.22 14.22
C ALA A 291 -13.42 -6.93 12.85
N LEU A 292 -14.25 -6.42 11.91
CA LEU A 292 -14.31 -6.93 10.54
C LEU A 292 -12.99 -6.70 9.79
N LEU A 293 -12.34 -5.55 9.98
CA LEU A 293 -11.02 -5.26 9.39
C LEU A 293 -9.97 -6.29 9.84
N GLN A 294 -10.03 -6.71 11.09
CA GLN A 294 -9.09 -7.63 11.71
C GLN A 294 -9.51 -9.10 11.59
N ALA A 295 -10.69 -9.38 11.02
CA ALA A 295 -11.26 -10.71 11.00
C ALA A 295 -10.35 -11.74 10.30
N ARG A 296 -10.16 -12.89 10.97
CA ARG A 296 -9.43 -14.02 10.40
C ARG A 296 -10.26 -14.64 9.28
N PRO A 297 -9.68 -14.84 8.08
CA PRO A 297 -10.36 -15.57 7.02
C PRO A 297 -10.58 -17.05 7.39
N ASP A 298 -11.64 -17.64 6.83
CA ASP A 298 -11.89 -19.07 6.94
C ASP A 298 -10.91 -19.88 6.07
N GLY A 299 -10.87 -21.19 6.35
CA GLY A 299 -10.10 -22.18 5.60
C GLY A 299 -8.59 -21.88 5.64
N ASN A 300 -7.87 -22.31 4.62
CA ASN A 300 -6.42 -22.19 4.53
C ASN A 300 -5.90 -20.75 4.36
N ALA A 301 -6.76 -19.77 4.19
CA ALA A 301 -6.38 -18.36 4.22
C ALA A 301 -6.04 -17.88 5.65
N GLY A 302 -6.74 -18.41 6.66
CA GLY A 302 -6.55 -18.09 8.07
C GLY A 302 -6.03 -19.21 8.95
N HIS A 303 -6.00 -20.45 8.44
CA HIS A 303 -5.65 -21.66 9.20
C HIS A 303 -4.61 -22.50 8.47
N GLU A 304 -3.83 -23.24 9.20
CA GLU A 304 -2.88 -24.22 8.67
C GLU A 304 -3.64 -25.48 8.18
N ALA A 305 -2.94 -26.41 7.51
CA ALA A 305 -3.54 -27.62 6.96
C ALA A 305 -4.14 -28.54 8.03
N ASP A 306 -3.64 -28.47 9.26
CA ASP A 306 -4.15 -29.20 10.44
C ASP A 306 -5.31 -28.49 11.15
N GLY A 307 -5.80 -27.37 10.61
CA GLY A 307 -6.87 -26.56 11.18
C GLY A 307 -6.44 -25.58 12.27
N GLN A 308 -5.15 -25.56 12.67
CA GLN A 308 -4.66 -24.60 13.65
C GLN A 308 -4.66 -23.16 13.06
N PRO A 309 -4.99 -22.15 13.88
CA PRO A 309 -4.96 -20.77 13.39
C PRO A 309 -3.54 -20.35 13.01
N LYS A 310 -3.36 -19.74 11.83
CA LYS A 310 -2.08 -19.15 11.41
C LYS A 310 -1.62 -18.09 12.40
N ALA A 311 -0.32 -18.03 12.66
CA ALA A 311 0.29 -17.01 13.53
C ALA A 311 0.08 -15.57 13.00
N ALA A 312 -0.03 -15.42 11.68
CA ALA A 312 -0.41 -14.18 11.01
C ALA A 312 -1.23 -14.49 9.76
N TYR A 313 -2.12 -13.58 9.41
CA TYR A 313 -3.00 -13.70 8.24
C TYR A 313 -3.29 -12.34 7.64
N TYR A 314 -3.87 -12.32 6.43
CA TYR A 314 -4.31 -11.08 5.80
C TYR A 314 -5.78 -10.81 6.16
N GLY A 315 -6.03 -9.72 6.85
CA GLY A 315 -7.38 -9.20 7.13
C GLY A 315 -7.89 -8.31 6.01
N ALA A 316 -8.56 -7.21 6.33
CA ALA A 316 -8.97 -6.22 5.34
C ALA A 316 -7.91 -5.12 5.21
N GLY A 317 -7.05 -5.23 4.20
CA GLY A 317 -6.01 -4.25 3.91
C GLY A 317 -4.77 -4.30 4.80
N TRP A 318 -4.70 -5.24 5.74
CA TRP A 318 -3.61 -5.38 6.69
C TRP A 318 -3.20 -6.81 6.89
N MET A 319 -1.91 -7.03 7.09
CA MET A 319 -1.46 -8.23 7.79
C MET A 319 -1.82 -8.09 9.27
N VAL A 320 -2.34 -9.16 9.85
CA VAL A 320 -2.80 -9.22 11.25
C VAL A 320 -2.04 -10.32 11.97
N ARG A 321 -1.40 -9.98 13.08
CA ARG A 321 -0.81 -10.95 14.01
C ARG A 321 -1.49 -10.83 15.36
N PRO A 322 -2.32 -11.81 15.73
CA PRO A 322 -2.89 -11.88 17.06
C PRO A 322 -1.81 -11.98 18.14
N ILE A 323 -2.05 -11.28 19.22
CA ILE A 323 -1.28 -11.29 20.45
C ILE A 323 -2.20 -11.81 21.57
N LYS A 324 -1.77 -11.85 22.80
CA LYS A 324 -2.60 -12.27 23.93
C LYS A 324 -3.75 -11.27 24.18
N HIS A 325 -4.87 -11.77 24.71
CA HIS A 325 -6.04 -10.96 25.15
C HIS A 325 -6.74 -10.16 24.04
N GLY A 326 -6.81 -10.71 22.83
CA GLY A 326 -7.51 -10.07 21.71
C GLY A 326 -6.76 -8.90 21.06
N GLN A 327 -5.57 -8.60 21.53
CA GLN A 327 -4.71 -7.56 20.95
C GLN A 327 -4.09 -8.05 19.64
N VAL A 328 -3.81 -7.12 18.72
CA VAL A 328 -3.20 -7.44 17.42
C VAL A 328 -2.10 -6.46 17.05
N ASN A 329 -1.09 -6.96 16.36
CA ASN A 329 -0.22 -6.14 15.54
C ASN A 329 -0.79 -6.08 14.13
N LEU A 330 -0.78 -4.90 13.53
CA LEU A 330 -1.16 -4.65 12.14
C LEU A 330 0.06 -4.12 11.40
N TRP A 331 0.27 -4.57 10.17
CA TRP A 331 1.30 -3.99 9.30
C TRP A 331 0.94 -4.15 7.83
N HIS A 332 1.53 -3.32 7.01
CA HIS A 332 1.60 -3.50 5.57
C HIS A 332 2.93 -2.99 5.03
N SER A 333 3.51 -3.73 4.09
CA SER A 333 4.65 -3.28 3.32
C SER A 333 4.21 -2.85 1.92
N GLY A 334 5.00 -1.98 1.30
CA GLY A 334 4.82 -1.54 -0.07
C GLY A 334 6.10 -1.68 -0.86
N LEU A 335 6.01 -2.17 -2.10
CA LEU A 335 7.14 -2.35 -3.00
C LEU A 335 6.70 -2.05 -4.43
N ILE A 336 7.37 -1.11 -5.06
CA ILE A 336 7.31 -0.82 -6.50
C ILE A 336 8.69 -0.43 -6.99
N ALA A 337 8.84 -0.24 -8.29
CA ALA A 337 10.11 0.21 -8.87
C ALA A 337 10.59 1.51 -8.21
N GLY A 338 11.75 1.47 -7.58
CA GLY A 338 12.40 2.62 -6.96
C GLY A 338 11.78 3.09 -5.63
N SER A 339 10.82 2.38 -5.05
CA SER A 339 10.27 2.77 -3.75
C SER A 339 9.88 1.56 -2.90
N GLU A 340 10.19 1.65 -1.60
CA GLU A 340 9.68 0.74 -0.58
C GLU A 340 9.10 1.49 0.61
N ALA A 341 8.09 0.89 1.24
CA ALA A 341 7.42 1.43 2.40
C ALA A 341 7.08 0.32 3.39
N LEU A 342 7.09 0.66 4.66
CA LEU A 342 6.61 -0.20 5.74
C LEU A 342 5.79 0.65 6.70
N LEU A 343 4.61 0.17 7.08
CA LEU A 343 3.76 0.73 8.12
C LEU A 343 3.43 -0.34 9.14
N VAL A 344 3.67 -0.06 10.41
CA VAL A 344 3.41 -0.98 11.52
C VAL A 344 2.62 -0.26 12.62
N LYS A 345 1.60 -0.92 13.14
CA LYS A 345 0.85 -0.55 14.35
C LYS A 345 0.94 -1.73 15.32
N ARG A 346 1.56 -1.51 16.47
CA ARG A 346 1.71 -2.53 17.51
C ARG A 346 0.55 -2.48 18.52
N TRP A 347 0.32 -3.62 19.15
CA TRP A 347 -0.68 -3.78 20.22
C TRP A 347 -0.46 -2.87 21.42
N ASP A 348 0.80 -2.55 21.75
CA ASP A 348 1.20 -1.78 22.93
C ASP A 348 1.22 -0.25 22.69
N GLY A 349 0.69 0.19 21.56
CA GLY A 349 0.51 1.60 21.22
C GLY A 349 1.63 2.23 20.41
N TRP A 350 2.68 1.51 20.10
CA TRP A 350 3.71 1.98 19.17
C TRP A 350 3.29 1.80 17.72
N SER A 351 3.56 2.82 16.94
CA SER A 351 3.40 2.79 15.48
C SER A 351 4.63 3.39 14.82
N TRP A 352 5.06 2.86 13.70
CA TRP A 352 6.10 3.46 12.87
C TRP A 352 5.84 3.30 11.39
N ALA A 353 6.38 4.24 10.61
CA ALA A 353 6.45 4.14 9.17
C ALA A 353 7.87 4.45 8.71
N VAL A 354 8.39 3.64 7.80
CA VAL A 354 9.66 3.89 7.13
C VAL A 354 9.47 3.83 5.63
N LEU A 355 10.02 4.85 4.93
CA LEU A 355 9.88 5.05 3.49
C LEU A 355 11.27 5.18 2.87
N PHE A 356 11.47 4.55 1.72
CA PHE A 356 12.71 4.57 0.96
C PHE A 356 12.46 5.00 -0.48
N ASN A 357 13.35 5.80 -1.05
CA ASN A 357 13.32 6.16 -2.47
C ASN A 357 14.19 5.24 -3.34
N SER A 358 14.30 4.00 -2.92
CA SER A 358 14.88 2.88 -3.67
C SER A 358 14.21 1.59 -3.23
N ASN A 359 14.50 0.50 -3.94
CA ASN A 359 13.98 -0.82 -3.64
C ASN A 359 15.05 -1.90 -3.68
N GLY A 360 14.86 -2.94 -2.89
CA GLY A 360 15.76 -4.08 -2.77
C GLY A 360 16.91 -3.85 -1.77
N ALA A 361 17.08 -4.78 -0.84
CA ALA A 361 18.16 -4.76 0.12
C ALA A 361 19.50 -5.18 -0.51
N ALA A 362 20.62 -4.67 0.02
CA ALA A 362 21.96 -5.00 -0.46
C ALA A 362 22.30 -6.50 -0.34
N THR A 363 21.72 -7.16 0.66
CA THR A 363 21.90 -8.60 0.94
C THR A 363 20.89 -9.50 0.22
N GLY A 364 20.08 -8.92 -0.68
CA GLY A 364 18.92 -9.59 -1.27
C GLY A 364 17.64 -9.41 -0.43
N GLY A 365 16.47 -9.66 -1.05
CA GLY A 365 15.19 -9.42 -0.44
C GLY A 365 14.77 -7.94 -0.47
N ASN A 366 13.92 -7.53 0.46
CA ASN A 366 13.38 -6.18 0.53
C ASN A 366 13.89 -5.40 1.76
N LEU A 367 13.91 -4.06 1.65
CA LEU A 367 14.34 -3.15 2.70
C LEU A 367 13.38 -3.21 3.91
N SER A 368 12.09 -3.35 3.66
CA SER A 368 11.05 -3.45 4.70
C SER A 368 11.30 -4.63 5.65
N GLY A 369 11.59 -5.81 5.07
CA GLY A 369 11.91 -7.01 5.86
C GLY A 369 13.24 -6.91 6.60
N ALA A 370 14.22 -6.17 6.03
CA ALA A 370 15.52 -5.98 6.67
C ALA A 370 15.46 -4.97 7.84
N ILE A 371 14.65 -3.89 7.71
CA ILE A 371 14.60 -2.84 8.74
C ILE A 371 13.66 -3.18 9.91
N ASP A 372 12.56 -3.89 9.68
CA ASP A 372 11.51 -4.10 10.69
C ASP A 372 12.05 -4.75 11.98
N PRO A 373 12.84 -5.85 11.95
CA PRO A 373 13.41 -6.43 13.16
C PRO A 373 14.37 -5.47 13.90
N LEU A 374 15.01 -4.56 13.17
CA LEU A 374 15.92 -3.56 13.76
C LEU A 374 15.13 -2.50 14.52
N LEU A 375 14.01 -2.02 13.95
CA LEU A 375 13.13 -1.04 14.62
C LEU A 375 12.52 -1.64 15.89
N HIS A 376 12.08 -2.90 15.86
CA HIS A 376 11.62 -3.61 17.05
C HIS A 376 12.69 -3.65 18.15
N ARG A 377 13.95 -3.97 17.81
CA ARG A 377 15.05 -4.00 18.79
C ARG A 377 15.39 -2.63 19.34
N ALA A 378 15.36 -1.59 18.50
CA ALA A 378 15.65 -0.21 18.94
C ALA A 378 14.66 0.32 19.98
N LEU A 379 13.45 -0.23 20.03
CA LEU A 379 12.47 0.04 21.09
C LEU A 379 12.79 -0.71 22.42
N GLY A 380 13.88 -1.48 22.47
CA GLY A 380 14.26 -2.25 23.67
C GLY A 380 13.39 -3.48 23.92
N ARG A 381 12.85 -4.07 22.86
CA ARG A 381 11.86 -5.17 22.96
C ARG A 381 12.07 -6.22 21.89
#